data_738ee21478e65d83b23b0f9bdbe710ba
#
_entry.id   738ee21478e65d83b23b0f9bdbe710ba
#
_cell.length_a   1.000
_cell.length_b   1.000
_cell.length_c   1.000
_cell.angle_alpha   90.00
_cell.angle_beta   90.00
_cell.angle_gamma   90.00
#
_symmetry.space_group_name_H-M   'P 1'
#
loop_
_entity.id
_entity.type
_entity.pdbx_description
1 polymer ?
#
loop_
_entity_poly.entity_id
_entity_poly.type
_entity_poly.pdbx_seq_one_letter_code
_entity_poly.pdbx_strand_id
1 'polypeptide(L)'
;MKTVLQISGLLVAAVFAAGAVAQSFVYPAKGQSPEQQKKDEGECHTWAVQQSKYDPANPPKQAQAAPPPKGATPGSGARGAARGAVVGEVVGDDARTGAAAGAVAARGQSRRQNAAQGQQQQQAATQQDQAGMTAYQNARGACLQGRGYSVK
;
A
#
# COMPACT_ATOMS: atom_id res chain seq x y z
N MET A 1 -31.59 -20.63 -10.86
CA MET A 1 -31.65 -19.62 -9.79
C MET A 1 -30.93 -20.03 -8.48
N LYS A 2 -30.72 -21.30 -8.16
CA LYS A 2 -30.02 -21.74 -6.92
C LYS A 2 -28.50 -21.57 -6.96
N THR A 3 -27.88 -21.60 -8.11
CA THR A 3 -26.40 -21.46 -8.30
C THR A 3 -25.88 -20.04 -8.16
N VAL A 4 -26.69 -19.03 -8.43
CA VAL A 4 -26.29 -17.61 -8.31
C VAL A 4 -26.23 -17.17 -6.84
N LEU A 5 -27.05 -17.79 -5.98
CA LEU A 5 -27.10 -17.45 -4.56
C LEU A 5 -25.88 -18.01 -3.77
N GLN A 6 -25.26 -19.09 -4.24
CA GLN A 6 -24.10 -19.69 -3.59
C GLN A 6 -22.79 -18.94 -3.89
N ILE A 7 -22.69 -18.26 -5.03
CA ILE A 7 -21.47 -17.48 -5.40
C ILE A 7 -21.41 -16.16 -4.62
N SER A 8 -22.55 -15.56 -4.28
CA SER A 8 -22.59 -14.33 -3.47
C SER A 8 -22.17 -14.54 -2.02
N GLY A 9 -22.30 -15.75 -1.47
CA GLY A 9 -21.90 -16.06 -0.08
C GLY A 9 -20.40 -16.23 0.11
N LEU A 10 -19.68 -16.64 -0.94
CA LEU A 10 -18.24 -16.87 -0.84
C LEU A 10 -17.39 -15.61 -0.95
N LEU A 11 -17.92 -14.55 -1.56
CA LEU A 11 -17.21 -13.28 -1.78
C LEU A 11 -17.19 -12.35 -0.55
N VAL A 12 -18.08 -12.58 0.42
CA VAL A 12 -18.16 -11.74 1.64
C VAL A 12 -17.22 -12.23 2.75
N ALA A 13 -16.74 -13.48 2.70
CA ALA A 13 -15.88 -14.06 3.74
C ALA A 13 -14.39 -13.67 3.62
N ALA A 14 -13.96 -12.99 2.53
CA ALA A 14 -12.55 -12.70 2.26
C ALA A 14 -12.04 -11.34 2.80
N VAL A 15 -12.88 -10.55 3.48
CA VAL A 15 -12.54 -9.14 3.82
C VAL A 15 -12.07 -8.97 5.27
N PHE A 16 -12.07 -9.98 6.11
CA PHE A 16 -11.67 -9.89 7.53
C PHE A 16 -10.28 -10.45 7.86
N ALA A 17 -9.33 -10.38 6.91
CA ALA A 17 -7.92 -10.44 7.27
C ALA A 17 -7.44 -9.04 7.72
N ALA A 18 -8.10 -8.46 8.74
CA ALA A 18 -7.56 -7.35 9.49
C ALA A 18 -6.27 -7.86 10.12
N GLY A 19 -5.12 -7.32 9.67
CA GLY A 19 -3.81 -7.69 10.17
C GLY A 19 -3.80 -7.61 11.69
N ALA A 20 -3.71 -8.74 12.35
CA ALA A 20 -3.44 -8.80 13.77
C ALA A 20 -2.06 -8.17 13.96
N VAL A 21 -2.01 -6.94 14.45
CA VAL A 21 -0.78 -6.36 15.00
C VAL A 21 -0.39 -7.26 16.16
N ALA A 22 0.61 -8.11 15.96
CA ALA A 22 1.15 -8.95 17.01
C ALA A 22 1.71 -8.00 18.10
N GLN A 23 0.99 -7.88 19.21
CA GLN A 23 1.48 -7.17 20.38
C GLN A 23 2.55 -8.05 21.03
N SER A 24 3.79 -7.61 20.96
CA SER A 24 4.87 -8.31 21.65
C SER A 24 4.86 -7.96 23.13
N PHE A 25 4.65 -8.95 23.95
CA PHE A 25 4.72 -8.83 25.42
C PHE A 25 6.14 -9.11 25.90
N VAL A 26 6.64 -8.28 26.81
CA VAL A 26 7.99 -8.37 27.37
C VAL A 26 7.89 -8.83 28.82
N TYR A 27 8.50 -9.95 29.15
CA TYR A 27 8.51 -10.51 30.50
C TYR A 27 9.94 -10.57 31.05
N PRO A 28 10.21 -10.08 32.29
CA PRO A 28 11.52 -10.19 32.91
C PRO A 28 11.79 -11.67 33.27
N ALA A 29 12.80 -12.29 32.66
CA ALA A 29 13.18 -13.68 32.94
C ALA A 29 14.22 -13.81 34.04
N LYS A 30 14.87 -12.72 34.46
CA LYS A 30 15.92 -12.69 35.47
C LYS A 30 15.58 -11.83 36.71
N GLY A 31 14.29 -11.57 36.94
CA GLY A 31 13.85 -10.78 38.10
C GLY A 31 14.18 -9.28 38.03
N GLN A 32 14.25 -8.72 36.81
CA GLN A 32 14.47 -7.28 36.61
C GLN A 32 13.33 -6.48 37.23
N SER A 33 13.64 -5.34 37.85
CA SER A 33 12.62 -4.43 38.40
C SER A 33 11.86 -3.71 37.27
N PRO A 34 10.65 -3.19 37.54
CA PRO A 34 9.90 -2.40 36.56
C PRO A 34 10.65 -1.17 36.06
N GLU A 35 11.46 -0.53 36.91
CA GLU A 35 12.29 0.62 36.56
C GLU A 35 13.40 0.21 35.57
N GLN A 36 14.05 -0.93 35.86
CA GLN A 36 15.07 -1.49 34.98
C GLN A 36 14.45 -1.89 33.64
N GLN A 37 13.28 -2.51 33.65
CA GLN A 37 12.59 -2.87 32.43
C GLN A 37 12.30 -1.65 31.54
N LYS A 38 11.76 -0.55 32.11
CA LYS A 38 11.51 0.70 31.36
C LYS A 38 12.79 1.26 30.74
N LYS A 39 13.89 1.25 31.47
CA LYS A 39 15.18 1.71 30.96
C LYS A 39 15.66 0.84 29.80
N ASP A 40 15.64 -0.47 29.98
CA ASP A 40 16.08 -1.43 28.97
C ASP A 40 15.18 -1.38 27.71
N GLU A 41 13.88 -1.21 27.87
CA GLU A 41 12.96 -1.04 26.75
C GLU A 41 13.24 0.24 25.96
N GLY A 42 13.54 1.37 26.63
CA GLY A 42 13.89 2.62 26.00
C GLY A 42 15.21 2.55 25.22
N GLU A 43 16.22 1.92 25.79
CA GLU A 43 17.51 1.72 25.13
C GLU A 43 17.38 0.78 23.93
N CYS A 44 16.63 -0.33 24.08
CA CYS A 44 16.37 -1.26 22.98
C CYS A 44 15.50 -0.65 21.89
N HIS A 45 14.58 0.26 22.22
CA HIS A 45 13.84 1.05 21.24
C HIS A 45 14.79 1.91 20.40
N THR A 46 15.64 2.70 21.06
CA THR A 46 16.60 3.57 20.37
C THR A 46 17.52 2.77 19.45
N TRP A 47 18.04 1.67 19.96
CA TRP A 47 18.90 0.77 19.19
C TRP A 47 18.16 0.16 17.98
N ALA A 48 16.93 -0.31 18.18
CA ALA A 48 16.12 -0.90 17.12
C ALA A 48 15.80 0.10 16.00
N VAL A 49 15.50 1.36 16.34
CA VAL A 49 15.31 2.45 15.36
C VAL A 49 16.58 2.66 14.53
N GLN A 50 17.76 2.66 15.18
CA GLN A 50 19.03 2.82 14.47
C GLN A 50 19.31 1.65 13.53
N GLN A 51 19.01 0.42 13.93
CA GLN A 51 19.25 -0.78 13.13
C GLN A 51 18.27 -0.92 11.97
N SER A 52 16.98 -0.73 12.22
CA SER A 52 15.92 -0.90 11.22
C SER A 52 15.76 0.31 10.29
N LYS A 53 16.27 1.48 10.68
CA LYS A 53 15.98 2.78 10.05
C LYS A 53 14.47 3.11 10.02
N TYR A 54 13.71 2.49 10.88
CA TYR A 54 12.27 2.67 11.01
C TYR A 54 11.91 3.06 12.45
N ASP A 55 11.24 4.21 12.60
CA ASP A 55 10.73 4.68 13.88
C ASP A 55 9.21 4.54 13.89
N PRO A 56 8.63 3.65 14.70
CA PRO A 56 7.18 3.49 14.76
C PRO A 56 6.45 4.72 15.32
N ALA A 57 7.11 5.59 16.09
CA ALA A 57 6.54 6.84 16.57
C ALA A 57 6.54 7.93 15.48
N ASN A 58 7.48 7.87 14.54
CA ASN A 58 7.60 8.75 13.39
C ASN A 58 7.86 7.92 12.13
N PRO A 59 6.88 7.14 11.66
CA PRO A 59 7.08 6.33 10.47
C PRO A 59 7.55 7.24 9.34
N PRO A 60 8.50 6.80 8.50
CA PRO A 60 8.97 7.59 7.37
C PRO A 60 7.75 8.09 6.62
N LYS A 61 7.58 9.41 6.56
CA LYS A 61 6.58 9.98 5.65
C LYS A 61 6.97 9.41 4.29
N GLN A 62 6.21 8.41 3.86
CA GLN A 62 6.38 7.85 2.54
C GLN A 62 6.53 9.06 1.65
N ALA A 63 7.67 9.17 0.95
CA ALA A 63 7.84 10.22 -0.03
C ALA A 63 6.53 10.17 -0.82
N GLN A 64 5.64 11.11 -0.53
CA GLN A 64 4.31 11.11 -1.14
C GLN A 64 4.62 11.24 -2.61
N ALA A 65 4.74 10.07 -3.25
CA ALA A 65 4.71 10.03 -4.69
C ALA A 65 3.53 10.91 -5.05
N ALA A 66 3.81 11.97 -5.81
CA ALA A 66 2.80 12.98 -6.13
C ALA A 66 1.48 12.25 -6.36
N PRO A 67 0.39 12.63 -5.66
CA PRO A 67 -0.83 11.85 -5.71
C PRO A 67 -1.14 11.56 -7.18
N PRO A 68 -1.45 10.31 -7.53
CA PRO A 68 -1.64 9.93 -8.92
C PRO A 68 -2.64 10.92 -9.53
N PRO A 69 -2.40 11.41 -10.75
CA PRO A 69 -3.22 12.45 -11.34
C PRO A 69 -4.68 11.97 -11.34
N LYS A 70 -5.51 12.70 -10.60
CA LYS A 70 -6.95 12.41 -10.54
C LYS A 70 -7.53 12.67 -11.93
N GLY A 71 -8.02 11.64 -12.58
CA GLY A 71 -8.66 11.75 -13.88
C GLY A 71 -7.82 11.26 -15.05
N ALA A 72 -8.12 11.76 -16.23
CA ALA A 72 -7.37 11.42 -17.43
C ALA A 72 -6.13 12.30 -17.57
N THR A 73 -5.06 11.73 -18.08
CA THR A 73 -3.83 12.50 -18.38
C THR A 73 -4.15 13.63 -19.35
N PRO A 74 -3.66 14.86 -19.11
CA PRO A 74 -3.84 15.98 -20.04
C PRO A 74 -3.40 15.60 -21.45
N GLY A 75 -4.21 15.96 -22.44
CA GLY A 75 -3.96 15.65 -23.86
C GLY A 75 -4.32 14.23 -24.30
N SER A 76 -4.70 13.30 -23.41
CA SER A 76 -5.10 11.94 -23.80
C SER A 76 -6.31 11.95 -24.74
N GLY A 77 -7.27 12.82 -24.50
CA GLY A 77 -8.45 12.99 -25.37
C GLY A 77 -8.09 13.51 -26.77
N ALA A 78 -7.19 14.48 -26.87
CA ALA A 78 -6.75 15.03 -28.16
C ALA A 78 -6.01 13.98 -28.99
N ARG A 79 -5.11 13.20 -28.37
CA ARG A 79 -4.43 12.09 -29.05
C ARG A 79 -5.39 10.98 -29.47
N GLY A 80 -6.38 10.68 -28.64
CA GLY A 80 -7.43 9.71 -28.97
C GLY A 80 -8.32 10.21 -30.12
N ALA A 81 -8.68 11.49 -30.13
CA ALA A 81 -9.42 12.12 -31.21
C ALA A 81 -8.68 12.03 -32.56
N ALA A 82 -7.40 12.37 -32.57
CA ALA A 82 -6.58 12.31 -33.79
C ALA A 82 -6.52 10.89 -34.36
N ARG A 83 -6.30 9.88 -33.51
CA ARG A 83 -6.29 8.47 -33.95
C ARG A 83 -7.65 8.00 -34.40
N GLY A 84 -8.70 8.36 -33.68
CA GLY A 84 -10.07 7.98 -34.01
C GLY A 84 -10.56 8.64 -35.29
N ALA A 85 -10.15 9.87 -35.61
CA ALA A 85 -10.47 10.54 -36.87
C ALA A 85 -9.91 9.75 -38.08
N VAL A 86 -8.64 9.35 -38.00
CA VAL A 86 -7.99 8.55 -39.07
C VAL A 86 -8.72 7.22 -39.28
N VAL A 87 -9.09 6.53 -38.19
CA VAL A 87 -9.81 5.26 -38.28
C VAL A 87 -11.21 5.45 -38.84
N GLY A 88 -11.93 6.51 -38.42
CA GLY A 88 -13.26 6.81 -38.91
C GLY A 88 -13.27 7.10 -40.40
N GLU A 89 -12.27 7.77 -40.92
CA GLU A 89 -12.14 8.07 -42.36
C GLU A 89 -11.86 6.82 -43.19
N VAL A 90 -11.02 5.90 -42.64
CA VAL A 90 -10.66 4.64 -43.35
C VAL A 90 -11.80 3.63 -43.37
N VAL A 91 -12.62 3.57 -42.31
CA VAL A 91 -13.73 2.59 -42.19
C VAL A 91 -15.01 3.07 -42.86
N GLY A 92 -15.04 4.28 -43.38
CA GLY A 92 -16.23 4.84 -44.08
C GLY A 92 -17.21 5.55 -43.15
N ASP A 93 -16.82 5.74 -41.89
CA ASP A 93 -17.50 6.59 -40.93
C ASP A 93 -17.05 8.04 -41.09
N ASP A 94 -17.86 8.96 -40.61
CA ASP A 94 -17.49 10.37 -40.54
C ASP A 94 -16.29 10.54 -39.56
N ALA A 95 -15.22 11.21 -40.00
CA ALA A 95 -14.04 11.49 -39.21
C ALA A 95 -14.34 12.14 -37.83
N ARG A 96 -15.41 12.93 -37.76
CA ARG A 96 -15.91 13.56 -36.52
C ARG A 96 -16.40 12.54 -35.52
N THR A 97 -17.15 11.54 -35.97
CA THR A 97 -17.68 10.46 -35.12
C THR A 97 -16.53 9.62 -34.62
N GLY A 98 -15.57 9.26 -35.47
CA GLY A 98 -14.36 8.56 -35.09
C GLY A 98 -13.50 9.34 -34.09
N ALA A 99 -13.33 10.65 -34.28
CA ALA A 99 -12.62 11.52 -33.35
C ALA A 99 -13.27 11.57 -31.97
N ALA A 100 -14.59 11.72 -31.91
CA ALA A 100 -15.33 11.77 -30.66
C ALA A 100 -15.21 10.44 -29.87
N ALA A 101 -15.41 9.32 -30.54
CA ALA A 101 -15.28 7.99 -29.94
C ALA A 101 -13.84 7.75 -29.44
N GLY A 102 -12.84 8.08 -30.26
CA GLY A 102 -11.42 7.96 -29.89
C GLY A 102 -11.04 8.83 -28.69
N ALA A 103 -11.57 10.06 -28.62
CA ALA A 103 -11.33 10.94 -27.46
C ALA A 103 -11.88 10.36 -26.16
N VAL A 104 -13.11 9.84 -26.19
CA VAL A 104 -13.76 9.23 -25.01
C VAL A 104 -13.02 7.96 -24.57
N ALA A 105 -12.69 7.08 -25.50
CA ALA A 105 -11.96 5.84 -25.24
C ALA A 105 -10.58 6.14 -24.62
N ALA A 106 -9.82 7.06 -25.19
CA ALA A 106 -8.50 7.41 -24.68
C ALA A 106 -8.52 8.05 -23.28
N ARG A 107 -9.52 8.88 -22.99
CA ARG A 107 -9.72 9.43 -21.63
C ARG A 107 -10.08 8.34 -20.65
N GLY A 108 -10.97 7.41 -21.02
CA GLY A 108 -11.37 6.27 -20.19
C GLY A 108 -10.17 5.36 -19.86
N GLN A 109 -9.39 5.01 -20.88
CA GLN A 109 -8.18 4.21 -20.70
C GLN A 109 -7.15 4.92 -19.80
N SER A 110 -6.90 6.20 -20.02
CA SER A 110 -5.97 6.99 -19.20
C SER A 110 -6.40 7.07 -17.74
N ARG A 111 -7.69 7.24 -17.45
CA ARG A 111 -8.22 7.21 -16.09
C ARG A 111 -7.96 5.86 -15.40
N ARG A 112 -8.21 4.76 -16.11
CA ARG A 112 -7.96 3.40 -15.57
C ARG A 112 -6.47 3.18 -15.28
N GLN A 113 -5.59 3.61 -16.16
CA GLN A 113 -4.13 3.51 -15.96
C GLN A 113 -3.67 4.32 -14.75
N ASN A 114 -4.13 5.58 -14.61
CA ASN A 114 -3.79 6.41 -13.48
C ASN A 114 -4.31 5.82 -12.14
N ALA A 115 -5.53 5.26 -12.14
CA ALA A 115 -6.09 4.59 -10.98
C ALA A 115 -5.27 3.34 -10.59
N ALA A 116 -4.89 2.52 -11.57
CA ALA A 116 -4.07 1.33 -11.34
C ALA A 116 -2.68 1.69 -10.78
N GLN A 117 -2.03 2.73 -11.32
CA GLN A 117 -0.76 3.24 -10.79
C GLN A 117 -0.90 3.72 -9.35
N GLY A 118 -1.99 4.43 -9.02
CA GLY A 118 -2.26 4.87 -7.66
C GLY A 118 -2.40 3.71 -6.67
N GLN A 119 -3.09 2.65 -7.07
CA GLN A 119 -3.23 1.45 -6.25
C GLN A 119 -1.89 0.74 -6.03
N GLN A 120 -1.07 0.61 -7.10
CA GLN A 120 0.27 0.00 -6.98
C GLN A 120 1.17 0.79 -6.02
N GLN A 121 1.15 2.13 -6.09
CA GLN A 121 1.92 2.98 -5.20
C GLN A 121 1.48 2.82 -3.74
N GLN A 122 0.17 2.76 -3.48
CA GLN A 122 -0.35 2.53 -2.13
C GLN A 122 0.05 1.15 -1.58
N GLN A 123 -0.03 0.11 -2.41
CA GLN A 123 0.38 -1.24 -2.01
C GLN A 123 1.89 -1.29 -1.70
N ALA A 124 2.73 -0.71 -2.56
CA ALA A 124 4.17 -0.65 -2.33
C ALA A 124 4.50 0.10 -1.04
N ALA A 125 3.81 1.20 -0.79
CA ALA A 125 3.94 1.99 0.43
C ALA A 125 3.60 1.18 1.69
N THR A 126 2.47 0.47 1.68
CA THR A 126 2.05 -0.39 2.79
C THR A 126 3.05 -1.53 3.04
N GLN A 127 3.59 -2.13 1.97
CA GLN A 127 4.60 -3.18 2.10
C GLN A 127 5.89 -2.66 2.73
N GLN A 128 6.33 -1.47 2.37
CA GLN A 128 7.52 -0.84 2.96
C GLN A 128 7.32 -0.56 4.45
N ASP A 129 6.16 -0.05 4.85
CA ASP A 129 5.85 0.19 6.26
C ASP A 129 5.81 -1.12 7.06
N GLN A 130 5.19 -2.15 6.52
CA GLN A 130 5.15 -3.47 7.16
C GLN A 130 6.56 -4.07 7.29
N ALA A 131 7.39 -3.97 6.27
CA ALA A 131 8.76 -4.44 6.30
C ALA A 131 9.59 -3.68 7.34
N GLY A 132 9.46 -2.35 7.38
CA GLY A 132 10.13 -1.50 8.37
C GLY A 132 9.71 -1.84 9.80
N MET A 133 8.41 -1.97 10.04
CA MET A 133 7.87 -2.38 11.35
C MET A 133 8.39 -3.76 11.77
N THR A 134 8.40 -4.72 10.86
CA THR A 134 8.91 -6.08 11.14
C THR A 134 10.40 -6.04 11.49
N ALA A 135 11.19 -5.30 10.73
CA ALA A 135 12.62 -5.14 11.01
C ALA A 135 12.85 -4.50 12.38
N TYR A 136 12.08 -3.46 12.72
CA TYR A 136 12.13 -2.82 14.03
C TYR A 136 11.77 -3.79 15.17
N GLN A 137 10.67 -4.53 15.04
CA GLN A 137 10.24 -5.49 16.06
C GLN A 137 11.27 -6.59 16.28
N ASN A 138 11.87 -7.12 15.21
CA ASN A 138 12.93 -8.13 15.29
C ASN A 138 14.17 -7.58 16.01
N ALA A 139 14.61 -6.38 15.67
CA ALA A 139 15.74 -5.74 16.32
C ALA A 139 15.46 -5.49 17.82
N ARG A 140 14.30 -4.89 18.14
CA ARG A 140 13.90 -4.64 19.53
C ARG A 140 13.81 -5.94 20.33
N GLY A 141 13.21 -6.98 19.76
CA GLY A 141 13.12 -8.31 20.38
C GLY A 141 14.50 -8.92 20.66
N ALA A 142 15.41 -8.88 19.70
CA ALA A 142 16.77 -9.39 19.87
C ALA A 142 17.53 -8.64 20.97
N CYS A 143 17.42 -7.31 21.05
CA CYS A 143 18.03 -6.51 22.11
C CYS A 143 17.49 -6.90 23.49
N LEU A 144 16.17 -6.99 23.65
CA LEU A 144 15.53 -7.36 24.91
C LEU A 144 15.87 -8.79 25.35
N GLN A 145 15.90 -9.73 24.41
CA GLN A 145 16.32 -11.12 24.70
C GLN A 145 17.78 -11.17 25.18
N GLY A 146 18.66 -10.41 24.54
CA GLY A 146 20.07 -10.27 24.98
C GLY A 146 20.21 -9.74 26.42
N ARG A 147 19.25 -8.94 26.89
CA ARG A 147 19.19 -8.42 28.26
C ARG A 147 18.48 -9.35 29.25
N GLY A 148 17.94 -10.47 28.77
CA GLY A 148 17.30 -11.48 29.61
C GLY A 148 15.80 -11.26 29.78
N TYR A 149 15.13 -10.69 28.80
CA TYR A 149 13.69 -10.65 28.71
C TYR A 149 13.16 -11.72 27.76
N SER A 150 11.98 -12.27 28.07
CA SER A 150 11.23 -13.11 27.13
C SER A 150 10.27 -12.24 26.36
N VAL A 151 10.36 -12.27 25.06
CA VAL A 151 9.47 -11.52 24.15
C VAL A 151 8.60 -12.52 23.40
N LYS A 152 7.29 -12.37 23.52
CA LYS A 152 6.27 -13.24 22.88
C LYS A 152 5.30 -12.41 22.06
#